data_40ceb8731ced1e4429886c0bed4018c4
#
_entry.id   40ceb8731ced1e4429886c0bed4018c4
#
_cell.length_a   1.000
_cell.length_b   1.000
_cell.length_c   1.000
_cell.angle_alpha   90.00
_cell.angle_beta   90.00
_cell.angle_gamma   90.00
#
_symmetry.space_group_name_H-M   'P 1'
#
loop_
_entity.id
_entity.type
_entity.pdbx_description
1 polymer ?
#
loop_
_entity_poly.entity_id
_entity_poly.type
_entity_poly.pdbx_seq_one_letter_code
_entity_poly.pdbx_strand_id
1 'polypeptide(L)'
;MEHDRQLGERIAQNERLRPVLEAAPRAAGEQGGVYLVGGTVRDLLLGEPGFDVDLAVEGDGQLFARALAAELGGRVKPHDAFGTAVVEYGDGERVDVVTARRESYPTPAALPTVEPSTIEDDLFRRDFTINAMAAALAGPEVGALLDPFEGQRALEAKTIRVLHDLSFVDDPTRIFRAVRYASRYGFELDEQTAALAREAIAAGLVGRLSPARLRDELVLLLDEPRADEAFALLEALGADRAVHPGLAADEAGRDLFRRLLGLRDRYGLGIPSWRLALAALARDVPEPRAWLDGLKLRRQDAGAIEAAVTVGPKLAEELREQRDPAEVVALAEPHPPDAPLFALALAEVPALDDYFERLRNVRLEVDGADLAALGLAESPRVGEVLSELRRRKLNGELDGRDSELAAAKELIAQ
;
A
#
# COMPACT_ATOMS: atom_id res chain seq x y z
N MET A 1 -32.36 8.41 15.04
CA MET A 1 -33.34 9.23 14.27
C MET A 1 -32.69 10.40 13.51
N GLU A 2 -31.87 11.26 14.16
CA GLU A 2 -31.23 12.41 13.44
C GLU A 2 -30.10 11.93 12.50
N HIS A 3 -29.31 10.98 12.92
CA HIS A 3 -28.22 10.37 12.14
C HIS A 3 -28.73 9.49 10.99
N ASP A 4 -29.82 8.74 11.19
CA ASP A 4 -30.47 7.96 10.11
C ASP A 4 -30.94 8.87 8.98
N ARG A 5 -31.49 10.03 9.36
CA ARG A 5 -31.92 11.03 8.39
C ARG A 5 -30.75 11.64 7.64
N GLN A 6 -29.64 11.95 8.33
CA GLN A 6 -28.42 12.49 7.71
C GLN A 6 -27.78 11.48 6.76
N LEU A 7 -27.71 10.19 7.13
CA LEU A 7 -27.19 9.16 6.22
C LEU A 7 -28.08 9.00 4.98
N GLY A 8 -29.40 8.91 5.19
CA GLY A 8 -30.35 8.83 4.08
C GLY A 8 -30.25 10.02 3.11
N GLU A 9 -30.07 11.24 3.64
CA GLU A 9 -29.84 12.44 2.84
C GLU A 9 -28.51 12.39 2.07
N ARG A 10 -27.42 11.97 2.70
CA ARG A 10 -26.10 11.80 2.05
C ARG A 10 -26.12 10.73 0.97
N ILE A 11 -26.76 9.59 1.25
CA ILE A 11 -26.96 8.53 0.26
C ILE A 11 -27.73 9.08 -0.95
N ALA A 12 -28.86 9.74 -0.72
CA ALA A 12 -29.71 10.27 -1.79
C ALA A 12 -29.04 11.38 -2.62
N GLN A 13 -28.15 12.17 -2.02
CA GLN A 13 -27.40 13.25 -2.66
C GLN A 13 -26.16 12.77 -3.39
N ASN A 14 -25.70 11.54 -3.15
CA ASN A 14 -24.50 11.01 -3.78
C ASN A 14 -24.78 10.56 -5.21
N GLU A 15 -24.31 11.34 -6.20
CA GLU A 15 -24.53 11.06 -7.62
C GLU A 15 -23.99 9.72 -8.08
N ARG A 16 -22.91 9.25 -7.48
CA ARG A 16 -22.28 7.96 -7.79
C ARG A 16 -23.13 6.78 -7.32
N LEU A 17 -23.81 6.91 -6.18
CA LEU A 17 -24.70 5.88 -5.66
C LEU A 17 -26.07 5.87 -6.34
N ARG A 18 -26.53 6.97 -6.91
CA ARG A 18 -27.90 7.11 -7.46
C ARG A 18 -28.29 5.97 -8.41
N PRO A 19 -27.46 5.58 -9.42
CA PRO A 19 -27.84 4.47 -10.30
C PRO A 19 -28.06 3.15 -9.54
N VAL A 20 -27.21 2.88 -8.54
CA VAL A 20 -27.30 1.67 -7.71
C VAL A 20 -28.53 1.70 -6.83
N LEU A 21 -28.83 2.85 -6.19
CA LEU A 21 -30.02 3.02 -5.35
C LEU A 21 -31.33 2.83 -6.11
N GLU A 22 -31.37 3.28 -7.36
CA GLU A 22 -32.53 3.09 -8.23
C GLU A 22 -32.67 1.65 -8.75
N ALA A 23 -31.53 1.00 -9.03
CA ALA A 23 -31.51 -0.36 -9.60
C ALA A 23 -31.65 -1.47 -8.54
N ALA A 24 -31.07 -1.29 -7.35
CA ALA A 24 -31.01 -2.34 -6.33
C ALA A 24 -32.39 -2.87 -5.88
N PRO A 25 -33.44 -2.05 -5.64
CA PRO A 25 -34.76 -2.55 -5.28
C PRO A 25 -35.40 -3.38 -6.41
N ARG A 26 -35.18 -3.03 -7.67
CA ARG A 26 -35.68 -3.78 -8.83
C ARG A 26 -34.93 -5.09 -9.03
N ALA A 27 -33.60 -5.04 -8.84
CA ALA A 27 -32.73 -6.22 -8.96
C ALA A 27 -32.96 -7.22 -7.82
N ALA A 28 -33.37 -6.76 -6.64
CA ALA A 28 -33.63 -7.63 -5.48
C ALA A 28 -34.75 -8.65 -5.74
N GLY A 29 -35.82 -8.28 -6.43
CA GLY A 29 -36.93 -9.18 -6.72
C GLY A 29 -37.50 -9.80 -5.44
N GLU A 30 -37.59 -11.14 -5.40
CA GLU A 30 -38.06 -11.92 -4.24
C GLU A 30 -36.91 -12.30 -3.26
N GLN A 31 -35.70 -11.79 -3.47
CA GLN A 31 -34.58 -12.06 -2.57
C GLN A 31 -34.78 -11.31 -1.25
N GLY A 32 -34.01 -11.67 -0.24
CA GLY A 32 -33.96 -11.01 1.06
C GLY A 32 -33.48 -9.57 1.01
N GLY A 33 -33.03 -9.04 2.14
CA GLY A 33 -32.54 -7.68 2.22
C GLY A 33 -31.28 -7.43 1.35
N VAL A 34 -31.18 -6.22 0.81
CA VAL A 34 -29.97 -5.72 0.11
C VAL A 34 -29.49 -4.49 0.86
N TYR A 35 -28.20 -4.46 1.15
CA TYR A 35 -27.62 -3.47 2.05
C TYR A 35 -26.34 -2.88 1.48
N LEU A 36 -26.16 -1.55 1.57
CA LEU A 36 -24.84 -0.94 1.56
C LEU A 36 -24.13 -1.31 2.86
N VAL A 37 -22.85 -1.67 2.80
CA VAL A 37 -22.15 -2.19 3.98
C VAL A 37 -20.74 -1.66 4.15
N GLY A 38 -20.24 -1.74 5.37
CA GLY A 38 -18.83 -1.61 5.69
C GLY A 38 -18.22 -0.25 5.40
N GLY A 39 -17.13 -0.26 4.63
CA GLY A 39 -16.41 0.94 4.25
C GLY A 39 -17.27 1.99 3.57
N THR A 40 -18.19 1.59 2.72
CA THR A 40 -19.13 2.50 2.04
C THR A 40 -19.95 3.32 3.03
N VAL A 41 -20.54 2.66 4.04
CA VAL A 41 -21.37 3.35 5.06
C VAL A 41 -20.52 4.26 5.93
N ARG A 42 -19.36 3.78 6.38
CA ARG A 42 -18.40 4.58 7.16
C ARG A 42 -17.99 5.84 6.42
N ASP A 43 -17.56 5.72 5.17
CA ASP A 43 -17.01 6.83 4.39
C ASP A 43 -18.12 7.85 4.03
N LEU A 44 -19.35 7.39 3.80
CA LEU A 44 -20.52 8.27 3.70
C LEU A 44 -20.77 9.05 4.98
N LEU A 45 -20.67 8.41 6.15
CA LEU A 45 -20.84 9.08 7.45
C LEU A 45 -19.70 10.08 7.75
N LEU A 46 -18.48 9.79 7.31
CA LEU A 46 -17.33 10.70 7.44
C LEU A 46 -17.36 11.83 6.39
N GLY A 47 -18.12 11.69 5.31
CA GLY A 47 -18.15 12.65 4.19
C GLY A 47 -16.94 12.52 3.27
N GLU A 48 -16.31 11.34 3.24
CA GLU A 48 -15.18 11.06 2.34
C GLU A 48 -15.67 10.99 0.87
N PRO A 49 -14.93 11.61 -0.08
CA PRO A 49 -15.42 11.76 -1.46
C PRO A 49 -15.27 10.51 -2.32
N GLY A 50 -14.38 9.58 -1.96
CA GLY A 50 -14.07 8.39 -2.76
C GLY A 50 -14.16 7.13 -1.94
N PHE A 51 -15.12 6.26 -2.25
CA PHE A 51 -15.27 4.94 -1.63
C PHE A 51 -15.68 3.91 -2.67
N ASP A 52 -15.35 2.66 -2.41
CA ASP A 52 -15.87 1.52 -3.15
C ASP A 52 -17.31 1.24 -2.70
N VAL A 53 -18.17 0.84 -3.63
CA VAL A 53 -19.56 0.53 -3.34
C VAL A 53 -19.67 -0.96 -3.03
N ASP A 54 -19.89 -1.30 -1.76
CA ASP A 54 -20.03 -2.66 -1.27
C ASP A 54 -21.50 -2.97 -0.95
N LEU A 55 -22.05 -4.01 -1.56
CA LEU A 55 -23.40 -4.51 -1.28
C LEU A 55 -23.35 -5.90 -0.65
N ALA A 56 -24.08 -6.09 0.45
CA ALA A 56 -24.39 -7.40 1.00
C ALA A 56 -25.82 -7.78 0.70
N VAL A 57 -26.06 -9.04 0.35
CA VAL A 57 -27.38 -9.58 -0.02
C VAL A 57 -27.72 -10.79 0.84
N GLU A 58 -28.87 -10.76 1.49
CA GLU A 58 -29.45 -11.94 2.13
C GLU A 58 -30.10 -12.81 1.07
N GLY A 59 -29.38 -13.85 0.65
CA GLY A 59 -29.78 -14.72 -0.47
C GLY A 59 -28.62 -15.01 -1.43
N ASP A 60 -28.91 -15.15 -2.71
CA ASP A 60 -27.88 -15.40 -3.74
C ASP A 60 -27.31 -14.10 -4.29
N GLY A 61 -26.15 -13.69 -3.76
CA GLY A 61 -25.44 -12.47 -4.19
C GLY A 61 -25.03 -12.51 -5.67
N GLN A 62 -24.73 -13.68 -6.24
CA GLN A 62 -24.38 -13.78 -7.66
C GLN A 62 -25.61 -13.62 -8.57
N LEU A 63 -26.76 -14.16 -8.15
CA LEU A 63 -28.01 -13.96 -8.86
C LEU A 63 -28.42 -12.49 -8.82
N PHE A 64 -28.33 -11.85 -7.64
CA PHE A 64 -28.57 -10.42 -7.48
C PHE A 64 -27.62 -9.59 -8.36
N ALA A 65 -26.31 -9.90 -8.38
CA ALA A 65 -25.34 -9.18 -9.19
C ALA A 65 -25.66 -9.22 -10.69
N ARG A 66 -26.17 -10.35 -11.18
CA ARG A 66 -26.63 -10.47 -12.60
C ARG A 66 -27.85 -9.60 -12.86
N ALA A 67 -28.81 -9.59 -11.95
CA ALA A 67 -29.99 -8.73 -12.06
C ALA A 67 -29.61 -7.25 -11.99
N LEU A 68 -28.72 -6.87 -11.06
CA LEU A 68 -28.22 -5.50 -10.92
C LEU A 68 -27.46 -5.04 -12.18
N ALA A 69 -26.62 -5.91 -12.75
CA ALA A 69 -25.90 -5.60 -13.98
C ALA A 69 -26.88 -5.39 -15.17
N ALA A 70 -27.95 -6.17 -15.26
CA ALA A 70 -28.98 -5.99 -16.29
C ALA A 70 -29.70 -4.63 -16.14
N GLU A 71 -30.03 -4.23 -14.90
CA GLU A 71 -30.65 -2.91 -14.61
C GLU A 71 -29.71 -1.73 -14.91
N LEU A 72 -28.41 -1.90 -14.66
CA LEU A 72 -27.39 -0.86 -14.88
C LEU A 72 -26.82 -0.84 -16.31
N GLY A 73 -27.20 -1.80 -17.18
CA GLY A 73 -26.60 -1.98 -18.51
C GLY A 73 -25.11 -2.38 -18.43
N GLY A 74 -24.73 -3.08 -17.38
CA GLY A 74 -23.35 -3.46 -17.05
C GLY A 74 -23.00 -4.93 -17.31
N ARG A 75 -21.90 -5.37 -16.72
CA ARG A 75 -21.36 -6.74 -16.81
C ARG A 75 -20.99 -7.27 -15.44
N VAL A 76 -21.11 -8.59 -15.25
CA VAL A 76 -20.72 -9.27 -14.01
C VAL A 76 -19.41 -10.00 -14.20
N LYS A 77 -18.50 -9.85 -13.23
CA LYS A 77 -17.31 -10.68 -13.04
C LYS A 77 -17.52 -11.51 -11.76
N PRO A 78 -17.92 -12.78 -11.88
CA PRO A 78 -18.10 -13.61 -10.69
C PRO A 78 -16.76 -14.01 -10.08
N HIS A 79 -16.74 -14.13 -8.76
CA HIS A 79 -15.66 -14.73 -7.99
C HIS A 79 -16.25 -15.92 -7.21
N ASP A 80 -15.99 -17.15 -7.67
CA ASP A 80 -16.68 -18.34 -7.19
C ASP A 80 -16.34 -18.74 -5.74
N ALA A 81 -15.20 -18.28 -5.20
CA ALA A 81 -14.71 -18.80 -3.92
C ALA A 81 -15.59 -18.46 -2.70
N PHE A 82 -16.42 -17.40 -2.74
CA PHE A 82 -17.18 -16.92 -1.57
C PHE A 82 -18.54 -16.30 -1.92
N GLY A 83 -19.14 -16.67 -3.06
CA GLY A 83 -20.41 -16.07 -3.47
C GLY A 83 -20.34 -14.58 -3.74
N THR A 84 -19.18 -14.08 -4.18
CA THR A 84 -18.92 -12.68 -4.47
C THR A 84 -18.96 -12.41 -5.97
N ALA A 85 -19.32 -11.20 -6.37
CA ALA A 85 -19.29 -10.76 -7.76
C ALA A 85 -18.99 -9.27 -7.85
N VAL A 86 -18.35 -8.84 -8.93
CA VAL A 86 -18.17 -7.43 -9.26
C VAL A 86 -19.05 -7.07 -10.41
N VAL A 87 -19.88 -6.03 -10.26
CA VAL A 87 -20.67 -5.43 -11.34
C VAL A 87 -19.92 -4.22 -11.86
N GLU A 88 -19.59 -4.23 -13.16
CA GLU A 88 -18.99 -3.09 -13.86
C GLU A 88 -20.04 -2.45 -14.77
N TYR A 89 -20.19 -1.12 -14.70
CA TYR A 89 -21.17 -0.38 -15.50
C TYR A 89 -20.67 1.03 -15.86
N GLY A 90 -21.38 1.71 -16.74
CA GLY A 90 -21.02 3.08 -17.16
C GLY A 90 -19.58 3.19 -17.66
N ASP A 91 -18.90 4.27 -17.30
CA ASP A 91 -17.52 4.59 -17.69
C ASP A 91 -16.45 3.91 -16.78
N GLY A 92 -16.74 2.68 -16.30
CA GLY A 92 -15.82 1.91 -15.46
C GLY A 92 -16.17 1.93 -13.97
N GLU A 93 -17.37 2.36 -13.61
CA GLU A 93 -17.89 2.26 -12.25
C GLU A 93 -18.04 0.79 -11.83
N ARG A 94 -17.83 0.55 -10.53
CA ARG A 94 -17.81 -0.79 -9.95
C ARG A 94 -18.66 -0.87 -8.70
N VAL A 95 -19.34 -2.02 -8.55
CA VAL A 95 -20.05 -2.41 -7.33
C VAL A 95 -19.63 -3.81 -6.95
N ASP A 96 -19.13 -3.97 -5.73
CA ASP A 96 -18.82 -5.27 -5.17
C ASP A 96 -20.06 -5.82 -4.47
N VAL A 97 -20.46 -7.03 -4.88
CA VAL A 97 -21.65 -7.72 -4.34
C VAL A 97 -21.20 -8.96 -3.62
N VAL A 98 -21.63 -9.13 -2.36
CA VAL A 98 -21.35 -10.31 -1.55
C VAL A 98 -22.62 -10.91 -1.02
N THR A 99 -22.69 -12.25 -0.90
CA THR A 99 -23.71 -12.91 -0.10
C THR A 99 -23.45 -12.65 1.37
N ALA A 100 -24.46 -12.18 2.11
CA ALA A 100 -24.38 -12.03 3.57
C ALA A 100 -24.07 -13.40 4.19
N ARG A 101 -23.12 -13.43 5.11
CA ARG A 101 -22.55 -14.68 5.61
C ARG A 101 -22.07 -14.59 7.05
N ARG A 102 -22.03 -15.73 7.71
CA ARG A 102 -21.28 -15.92 8.96
C ARG A 102 -19.95 -16.60 8.68
N GLU A 103 -19.01 -16.34 9.56
CA GLU A 103 -17.68 -16.93 9.55
C GLU A 103 -17.42 -17.68 10.86
N SER A 104 -16.78 -18.84 10.76
CA SER A 104 -16.27 -19.59 11.91
C SER A 104 -14.82 -19.94 11.70
N TYR A 105 -14.03 -19.81 12.76
CA TYR A 105 -12.58 -20.03 12.70
C TYR A 105 -12.25 -21.34 13.43
N PRO A 106 -11.80 -22.39 12.71
CA PRO A 106 -11.52 -23.69 13.31
C PRO A 106 -10.30 -23.66 14.25
N THR A 107 -9.34 -22.79 13.98
CA THR A 107 -8.15 -22.54 14.81
C THR A 107 -7.70 -21.10 14.67
N PRO A 108 -6.96 -20.54 15.66
CA PRO A 108 -6.41 -19.20 15.57
C PRO A 108 -5.62 -18.92 14.29
N ALA A 109 -5.84 -17.78 13.68
CA ALA A 109 -5.21 -17.31 12.43
C ALA A 109 -5.54 -18.14 11.17
N ALA A 110 -6.42 -19.13 11.24
CA ALA A 110 -6.87 -19.90 10.09
C ALA A 110 -7.72 -19.06 9.12
N LEU A 111 -7.93 -19.56 7.91
CA LEU A 111 -8.97 -19.04 7.04
C LEU A 111 -10.33 -19.48 7.60
N PRO A 112 -11.35 -18.62 7.57
CA PRO A 112 -12.67 -18.96 8.06
C PRO A 112 -13.39 -19.97 7.17
N THR A 113 -14.24 -20.80 7.77
CA THR A 113 -15.33 -21.46 7.09
C THR A 113 -16.48 -20.47 6.97
N VAL A 114 -17.07 -20.35 5.79
CA VAL A 114 -18.12 -19.38 5.50
C VAL A 114 -19.43 -20.09 5.17
N GLU A 115 -20.54 -19.56 5.65
CA GLU A 115 -21.90 -20.04 5.36
C GLU A 115 -22.82 -18.84 5.12
N PRO A 116 -23.73 -18.88 4.12
CA PRO A 116 -24.74 -17.83 3.96
C PRO A 116 -25.53 -17.60 5.24
N SER A 117 -25.80 -16.35 5.57
CA SER A 117 -26.49 -15.97 6.82
C SER A 117 -27.21 -14.62 6.70
N THR A 118 -27.63 -14.04 7.82
CA THR A 118 -28.29 -12.76 7.91
C THR A 118 -27.31 -11.59 7.82
N ILE A 119 -27.85 -10.38 7.68
CA ILE A 119 -27.01 -9.17 7.69
C ILE A 119 -26.34 -8.94 9.05
N GLU A 120 -27.00 -9.29 10.15
CA GLU A 120 -26.42 -9.15 11.50
C GLU A 120 -25.18 -10.04 11.66
N ASP A 121 -25.23 -11.28 11.18
CA ASP A 121 -24.09 -12.18 11.19
C ASP A 121 -22.96 -11.64 10.29
N ASP A 122 -23.31 -11.06 9.14
CA ASP A 122 -22.33 -10.43 8.24
C ASP A 122 -21.67 -9.21 8.88
N LEU A 123 -22.39 -8.43 9.64
CA LEU A 123 -21.84 -7.31 10.38
C LEU A 123 -20.95 -7.80 11.55
N PHE A 124 -21.37 -8.86 12.26
CA PHE A 124 -20.63 -9.41 13.40
C PHE A 124 -19.26 -10.00 13.03
N ARG A 125 -19.10 -10.58 11.83
CA ARG A 125 -17.82 -11.15 11.38
C ARG A 125 -16.78 -10.12 10.99
N ARG A 126 -17.12 -8.83 10.89
CA ARG A 126 -16.23 -7.76 10.46
C ARG A 126 -15.15 -7.45 11.49
N ASP A 127 -14.24 -6.58 11.12
CA ASP A 127 -13.06 -6.25 11.93
C ASP A 127 -13.37 -5.27 13.08
N PHE A 128 -14.03 -4.14 12.75
CA PHE A 128 -14.25 -3.04 13.70
C PHE A 128 -15.66 -2.50 13.61
N THR A 129 -16.14 -1.93 14.72
CA THR A 129 -17.49 -1.34 14.83
C THR A 129 -17.75 -0.31 13.74
N ILE A 130 -16.78 0.53 13.39
CA ILE A 130 -16.89 1.52 12.32
C ILE A 130 -17.13 0.92 10.92
N ASN A 131 -16.83 -0.35 10.73
CA ASN A 131 -17.05 -1.10 9.49
C ASN A 131 -18.23 -2.09 9.58
N ALA A 132 -18.90 -2.16 10.74
CA ALA A 132 -19.98 -3.08 11.03
C ALA A 132 -21.35 -2.38 11.03
N MET A 133 -21.55 -1.53 10.03
CA MET A 133 -22.81 -0.83 9.78
C MET A 133 -23.34 -1.18 8.41
N ALA A 134 -24.67 -1.13 8.24
CA ALA A 134 -25.34 -1.36 6.98
C ALA A 134 -26.48 -0.37 6.75
N ALA A 135 -26.74 0.01 5.50
CA ALA A 135 -27.91 0.80 5.11
C ALA A 135 -28.78 -0.02 4.16
N ALA A 136 -30.03 -0.25 4.53
CA ALA A 136 -30.96 -1.08 3.75
C ALA A 136 -31.37 -0.39 2.46
N LEU A 137 -31.18 -1.08 1.31
CA LEU A 137 -31.57 -0.61 -0.03
C LEU A 137 -32.82 -1.31 -0.55
N ALA A 138 -33.07 -2.54 -0.13
CA ALA A 138 -34.27 -3.30 -0.47
C ALA A 138 -34.67 -4.23 0.68
N GLY A 139 -35.93 -4.63 0.71
CA GLY A 139 -36.49 -5.45 1.78
C GLY A 139 -37.40 -4.64 2.71
N PRO A 140 -37.78 -5.19 3.86
CA PRO A 140 -38.77 -4.58 4.77
C PRO A 140 -38.27 -3.28 5.46
N GLU A 141 -36.96 -3.07 5.55
CA GLU A 141 -36.35 -1.97 6.28
C GLU A 141 -35.65 -0.93 5.39
N VAL A 142 -36.14 -0.76 4.16
CA VAL A 142 -35.55 0.21 3.19
C VAL A 142 -35.35 1.58 3.81
N GLY A 143 -34.13 2.10 3.73
CA GLY A 143 -33.73 3.41 4.26
C GLY A 143 -33.30 3.40 5.72
N ALA A 144 -33.39 2.24 6.42
CA ALA A 144 -32.88 2.12 7.78
C ALA A 144 -31.37 1.92 7.84
N LEU A 145 -30.73 2.54 8.81
CA LEU A 145 -29.35 2.24 9.18
C LEU A 145 -29.35 1.15 10.26
N LEU A 146 -28.65 0.05 9.99
CA LEU A 146 -28.40 -1.02 10.93
C LEU A 146 -27.02 -0.78 11.54
N ASP A 147 -26.99 -0.51 12.83
CA ASP A 147 -25.77 -0.25 13.60
C ASP A 147 -25.81 -1.00 14.96
N PRO A 148 -25.83 -2.35 14.95
CA PRO A 148 -25.98 -3.14 16.18
C PRO A 148 -24.74 -3.07 17.09
N PHE A 149 -23.61 -2.55 16.59
CA PHE A 149 -22.34 -2.52 17.31
C PHE A 149 -21.85 -1.09 17.63
N GLU A 150 -22.74 -0.09 17.57
CA GLU A 150 -22.44 1.31 17.88
C GLU A 150 -21.29 1.91 17.04
N GLY A 151 -21.24 1.59 15.73
CA GLY A 151 -20.23 2.10 14.82
C GLY A 151 -20.26 3.61 14.66
N GLN A 152 -21.48 4.23 14.64
CA GLN A 152 -21.62 5.68 14.61
C GLN A 152 -20.99 6.34 15.83
N ARG A 153 -21.25 5.77 17.03
CA ARG A 153 -20.67 6.26 18.28
C ARG A 153 -19.13 6.18 18.27
N ALA A 154 -18.59 5.10 17.70
CA ALA A 154 -17.15 4.93 17.54
C ALA A 154 -16.56 5.96 16.56
N LEU A 155 -17.26 6.29 15.45
CA LEU A 155 -16.87 7.35 14.53
C LEU A 155 -16.87 8.72 15.20
N GLU A 156 -17.91 9.07 15.95
CA GLU A 156 -17.99 10.32 16.71
C GLU A 156 -16.89 10.45 17.75
N ALA A 157 -16.61 9.36 18.47
CA ALA A 157 -15.53 9.28 19.46
C ALA A 157 -14.13 9.19 18.83
N LYS A 158 -14.05 9.03 17.50
CA LYS A 158 -12.78 8.80 16.76
C LYS A 158 -12.00 7.61 17.31
N THR A 159 -12.68 6.49 17.53
CA THR A 159 -12.07 5.28 18.09
C THR A 159 -12.21 4.07 17.18
N ILE A 160 -11.19 3.23 17.16
CA ILE A 160 -11.19 1.91 16.55
C ILE A 160 -11.48 0.89 17.64
N ARG A 161 -12.61 0.17 17.51
CA ARG A 161 -13.05 -0.83 18.48
C ARG A 161 -13.38 -2.14 17.78
N VAL A 162 -12.85 -3.25 18.28
CA VAL A 162 -13.21 -4.60 17.82
C VAL A 162 -14.64 -4.96 18.23
N LEU A 163 -15.24 -5.93 17.53
CA LEU A 163 -16.61 -6.38 17.76
C LEU A 163 -16.72 -7.38 18.92
N HIS A 164 -15.64 -8.14 19.18
CA HIS A 164 -15.59 -9.15 20.24
C HIS A 164 -14.15 -9.45 20.66
N ASP A 165 -13.97 -10.03 21.82
CA ASP A 165 -12.66 -10.26 22.46
C ASP A 165 -11.75 -11.24 21.69
N LEU A 166 -12.31 -12.14 20.88
CA LEU A 166 -11.55 -13.10 20.09
C LEU A 166 -11.14 -12.55 18.71
N SER A 167 -11.46 -11.30 18.39
CA SER A 167 -11.26 -10.72 17.06
C SER A 167 -9.84 -10.88 16.52
N PHE A 168 -8.81 -10.64 17.34
CA PHE A 168 -7.40 -10.78 16.96
C PHE A 168 -6.88 -12.21 17.07
N VAL A 169 -7.59 -13.09 17.81
CA VAL A 169 -7.31 -14.52 17.86
C VAL A 169 -7.78 -15.19 16.59
N ASP A 170 -8.97 -14.86 16.15
CA ASP A 170 -9.57 -15.36 14.91
C ASP A 170 -8.77 -14.90 13.70
N ASP A 171 -8.49 -13.60 13.61
CA ASP A 171 -7.72 -13.03 12.52
C ASP A 171 -6.69 -11.99 13.00
N PRO A 172 -5.43 -12.37 13.22
CA PRO A 172 -4.36 -11.45 13.62
C PRO A 172 -4.03 -10.38 12.59
N THR A 173 -4.45 -10.48 11.33
CA THR A 173 -4.30 -9.39 10.35
C THR A 173 -5.04 -8.15 10.78
N ARG A 174 -6.10 -8.29 11.56
CA ARG A 174 -6.88 -7.17 12.11
C ARG A 174 -6.04 -6.24 13.00
N ILE A 175 -4.92 -6.71 13.59
CA ILE A 175 -3.98 -5.84 14.32
C ILE A 175 -3.40 -4.78 13.38
N PHE A 176 -2.90 -5.17 12.22
CA PHE A 176 -2.36 -4.23 11.22
C PHE A 176 -3.45 -3.36 10.60
N ARG A 177 -4.64 -3.91 10.41
CA ARG A 177 -5.82 -3.15 9.95
C ARG A 177 -6.25 -2.11 10.98
N ALA A 178 -6.19 -2.42 12.30
CA ALA A 178 -6.46 -1.47 13.37
C ALA A 178 -5.50 -0.28 13.32
N VAL A 179 -4.19 -0.56 13.19
CA VAL A 179 -3.16 0.48 13.02
C VAL A 179 -3.41 1.29 11.76
N ARG A 180 -3.74 0.64 10.64
CA ARG A 180 -4.02 1.29 9.37
C ARG A 180 -5.21 2.24 9.44
N TYR A 181 -6.34 1.81 9.99
CA TYR A 181 -7.50 2.69 10.12
C TYR A 181 -7.28 3.80 11.14
N ALA A 182 -6.61 3.51 12.26
CA ALA A 182 -6.25 4.53 13.24
C ALA A 182 -5.39 5.64 12.61
N SER A 183 -4.33 5.27 11.88
CA SER A 183 -3.48 6.25 11.18
C SER A 183 -4.21 6.97 10.04
N ARG A 184 -4.98 6.25 9.20
CA ARG A 184 -5.72 6.83 8.07
C ARG A 184 -6.68 7.93 8.53
N TYR A 185 -7.48 7.67 9.56
CA TYR A 185 -8.53 8.59 10.01
C TYR A 185 -8.10 9.50 11.16
N GLY A 186 -6.91 9.31 11.73
CA GLY A 186 -6.47 10.02 12.93
C GLY A 186 -7.31 9.64 14.14
N PHE A 187 -7.66 8.35 14.25
CA PHE A 187 -8.41 7.78 15.34
C PHE A 187 -7.48 7.09 16.33
N GLU A 188 -7.95 6.89 17.55
CA GLU A 188 -7.25 6.13 18.59
C GLU A 188 -7.81 4.69 18.69
N LEU A 189 -6.98 3.74 19.11
CA LEU A 189 -7.48 2.43 19.52
C LEU A 189 -8.16 2.59 20.88
N ASP A 190 -9.36 2.03 21.06
CA ASP A 190 -9.92 1.98 22.39
C ASP A 190 -9.06 1.09 23.31
N GLU A 191 -9.15 1.33 24.63
CA GLU A 191 -8.26 0.69 25.60
C GLU A 191 -8.36 -0.84 25.56
N GLN A 192 -9.59 -1.39 25.46
CA GLN A 192 -9.82 -2.84 25.36
C GLN A 192 -9.24 -3.40 24.06
N THR A 193 -9.47 -2.74 22.93
CA THR A 193 -8.92 -3.14 21.62
C THR A 193 -7.40 -3.16 21.65
N ALA A 194 -6.76 -2.12 22.22
CA ALA A 194 -5.31 -2.08 22.35
C ALA A 194 -4.77 -3.19 23.28
N ALA A 195 -5.47 -3.50 24.37
CA ALA A 195 -5.10 -4.59 25.28
C ALA A 195 -5.18 -5.95 24.57
N LEU A 196 -6.29 -6.25 23.89
CA LEU A 196 -6.49 -7.49 23.14
C LEU A 196 -5.44 -7.66 22.00
N ALA A 197 -5.05 -6.56 21.34
CA ALA A 197 -4.00 -6.60 20.32
C ALA A 197 -2.64 -7.00 20.94
N ARG A 198 -2.26 -6.40 22.10
CA ARG A 198 -1.02 -6.77 22.81
C ARG A 198 -1.05 -8.21 23.29
N GLU A 199 -2.18 -8.70 23.80
CA GLU A 199 -2.34 -10.11 24.21
C GLU A 199 -2.16 -11.07 23.03
N ALA A 200 -2.76 -10.78 21.86
CA ALA A 200 -2.62 -11.59 20.66
C ALA A 200 -1.16 -11.60 20.14
N ILE A 201 -0.46 -10.45 20.21
CA ILE A 201 0.95 -10.32 19.88
C ILE A 201 1.80 -11.15 20.85
N ALA A 202 1.59 -11.01 22.16
CA ALA A 202 2.33 -11.75 23.19
C ALA A 202 2.10 -13.27 23.09
N ALA A 203 0.93 -13.69 22.63
CA ALA A 203 0.62 -15.10 22.33
C ALA A 203 1.25 -15.60 21.02
N GLY A 204 2.00 -14.78 20.29
CA GLY A 204 2.69 -15.14 19.05
C GLY A 204 1.76 -15.38 17.86
N LEU A 205 0.54 -14.83 17.88
CA LEU A 205 -0.46 -15.09 16.84
C LEU A 205 -0.08 -14.45 15.49
N VAL A 206 0.67 -13.34 15.50
CA VAL A 206 1.20 -12.72 14.27
C VAL A 206 2.07 -13.71 13.50
N GLY A 207 2.90 -14.49 14.19
CA GLY A 207 3.75 -15.52 13.58
C GLY A 207 3.01 -16.71 12.97
N ARG A 208 1.68 -16.83 13.22
CA ARG A 208 0.83 -17.86 12.60
C ARG A 208 0.22 -17.43 11.27
N LEU A 209 0.32 -16.14 10.93
CA LEU A 209 -0.16 -15.65 9.64
C LEU A 209 0.66 -16.24 8.49
N SER A 210 -0.02 -16.54 7.38
CA SER A 210 0.73 -16.84 6.17
C SER A 210 1.55 -15.62 5.73
N PRO A 211 2.77 -15.83 5.20
CA PRO A 211 3.60 -14.72 4.74
C PRO A 211 2.90 -13.77 3.76
N ALA A 212 2.03 -14.31 2.89
CA ALA A 212 1.30 -13.50 1.93
C ALA A 212 0.28 -12.57 2.63
N ARG A 213 -0.48 -13.07 3.61
CA ARG A 213 -1.44 -12.24 4.36
C ARG A 213 -0.73 -11.14 5.15
N LEU A 214 0.37 -11.49 5.80
CA LEU A 214 1.17 -10.51 6.55
C LEU A 214 1.74 -9.44 5.62
N ARG A 215 2.36 -9.85 4.50
CA ARG A 215 2.88 -8.92 3.49
C ARG A 215 1.80 -7.95 3.00
N ASP A 216 0.64 -8.49 2.62
CA ASP A 216 -0.43 -7.70 2.01
C ASP A 216 -0.94 -6.62 2.97
N GLU A 217 -1.12 -6.95 4.25
CA GLU A 217 -1.51 -5.95 5.25
C GLU A 217 -0.39 -4.95 5.56
N LEU A 218 0.87 -5.37 5.61
CA LEU A 218 2.00 -4.46 5.79
C LEU A 218 2.12 -3.47 4.62
N VAL A 219 2.00 -3.95 3.38
CA VAL A 219 2.05 -3.08 2.19
C VAL A 219 0.90 -2.06 2.23
N LEU A 220 -0.33 -2.50 2.51
CA LEU A 220 -1.49 -1.61 2.61
C LEU A 220 -1.34 -0.57 3.73
N LEU A 221 -0.81 -0.98 4.88
CA LEU A 221 -0.56 -0.10 6.01
C LEU A 221 0.50 0.95 5.70
N LEU A 222 1.62 0.52 5.13
CA LEU A 222 2.79 1.37 4.87
C LEU A 222 2.63 2.25 3.61
N ASP A 223 1.61 2.01 2.81
CA ASP A 223 1.27 2.84 1.63
C ASP A 223 0.21 3.93 1.95
N GLU A 224 -0.29 3.97 3.19
CA GLU A 224 -1.23 5.01 3.62
C GLU A 224 -0.57 6.39 3.63
N PRO A 225 -1.31 7.47 3.33
CA PRO A 225 -0.76 8.83 3.33
C PRO A 225 -0.13 9.27 4.65
N ARG A 226 -0.62 8.71 5.77
CA ARG A 226 -0.13 8.98 7.14
C ARG A 226 0.60 7.78 7.74
N ALA A 227 1.33 7.03 6.91
CA ALA A 227 2.05 5.83 7.36
C ALA A 227 3.09 6.13 8.45
N ASP A 228 3.63 7.36 8.53
CA ASP A 228 4.53 7.77 9.60
C ASP A 228 3.87 7.76 11.00
N GLU A 229 2.56 7.99 11.09
CA GLU A 229 1.80 7.87 12.35
C GLU A 229 1.60 6.41 12.75
N ALA A 230 1.53 5.50 11.77
CA ALA A 230 1.44 4.08 12.03
C ALA A 230 2.65 3.52 12.80
N PHE A 231 3.84 4.11 12.61
CA PHE A 231 5.05 3.69 13.33
C PHE A 231 4.88 3.76 14.85
N ALA A 232 4.31 4.86 15.37
CA ALA A 232 4.08 5.00 16.81
C ALA A 232 3.11 3.94 17.37
N LEU A 233 2.08 3.59 16.60
CA LEU A 233 1.14 2.54 17.00
C LEU A 233 1.74 1.14 16.90
N LEU A 234 2.53 0.86 15.86
CA LEU A 234 3.26 -0.41 15.73
C LEU A 234 4.20 -0.63 16.91
N GLU A 235 4.97 0.40 17.28
CA GLU A 235 5.87 0.37 18.44
C GLU A 235 5.09 0.18 19.75
N ALA A 236 4.04 0.98 19.99
CA ALA A 236 3.23 0.94 21.21
C ALA A 236 2.53 -0.41 21.44
N LEU A 237 2.22 -1.14 20.38
CA LEU A 237 1.64 -2.48 20.42
C LEU A 237 2.73 -3.57 20.45
N GLY A 238 3.97 -3.28 20.06
CA GLY A 238 5.03 -4.26 19.81
C GLY A 238 4.80 -5.08 18.53
N ALA A 239 3.98 -4.56 17.61
CA ALA A 239 3.61 -5.25 16.37
C ALA A 239 4.75 -5.29 15.35
N ASP A 240 5.62 -4.29 15.33
CA ASP A 240 6.85 -4.27 14.54
C ASP A 240 7.75 -5.46 14.86
N ARG A 241 8.05 -5.66 16.14
CA ARG A 241 8.90 -6.77 16.62
C ARG A 241 8.22 -8.13 16.50
N ALA A 242 6.88 -8.18 16.50
CA ALA A 242 6.13 -9.40 16.24
C ALA A 242 6.23 -9.84 14.77
N VAL A 243 6.42 -8.92 13.84
CA VAL A 243 6.70 -9.21 12.43
C VAL A 243 8.14 -9.71 12.25
N HIS A 244 9.11 -8.99 12.82
CA HIS A 244 10.52 -9.41 12.84
C HIS A 244 11.26 -8.71 14.00
N PRO A 245 12.04 -9.43 14.82
CA PRO A 245 12.70 -8.86 16.00
C PRO A 245 13.63 -7.67 15.74
N GLY A 246 14.15 -7.56 14.52
CA GLY A 246 15.02 -6.46 14.10
C GLY A 246 14.27 -5.25 13.50
N LEU A 247 12.94 -5.30 13.35
CA LEU A 247 12.18 -4.12 12.94
C LEU A 247 12.12 -3.11 14.09
N ALA A 248 12.20 -1.84 13.75
CA ALA A 248 12.14 -0.76 14.71
C ALA A 248 11.29 0.40 14.21
N ALA A 249 10.08 0.51 14.76
CA ALA A 249 9.11 1.55 14.45
C ALA A 249 9.27 2.79 15.37
N ASP A 250 10.44 2.97 15.96
CA ASP A 250 10.77 4.06 16.86
C ASP A 250 10.84 5.44 16.16
N GLU A 251 11.10 6.48 16.94
CA GLU A 251 11.18 7.86 16.45
C GLU A 251 12.26 8.02 15.36
N ALA A 252 13.40 7.34 15.48
CA ALA A 252 14.46 7.41 14.48
C ALA A 252 14.04 6.81 13.15
N GLY A 253 13.32 5.68 13.16
CA GLY A 253 12.73 5.07 11.97
C GLY A 253 11.69 5.96 11.32
N ARG A 254 10.84 6.60 12.12
CA ARG A 254 9.83 7.55 11.65
C ARG A 254 10.46 8.77 10.98
N ASP A 255 11.48 9.36 11.61
CA ASP A 255 12.17 10.51 11.05
C ASP A 255 12.95 10.16 9.78
N LEU A 256 13.56 8.97 9.73
CA LEU A 256 14.18 8.47 8.51
C LEU A 256 13.15 8.31 7.39
N PHE A 257 11.99 7.73 7.66
CA PHE A 257 10.93 7.59 6.68
C PHE A 257 10.45 8.94 6.15
N ARG A 258 10.21 9.93 7.02
CA ARG A 258 9.83 11.30 6.61
C ARG A 258 10.88 11.94 5.71
N ARG A 259 12.17 11.79 6.03
CA ARG A 259 13.26 12.27 5.17
C ARG A 259 13.28 11.59 3.81
N LEU A 260 13.11 10.26 3.78
CA LEU A 260 13.02 9.48 2.54
C LEU A 260 11.87 9.95 1.65
N LEU A 261 10.68 10.19 2.23
CA LEU A 261 9.53 10.73 1.48
C LEU A 261 9.84 12.12 0.91
N GLY A 262 10.38 13.02 1.72
CA GLY A 262 10.73 14.37 1.27
C GLY A 262 11.76 14.39 0.14
N LEU A 263 12.78 13.54 0.23
CA LEU A 263 13.79 13.39 -0.82
C LEU A 263 13.23 12.73 -2.08
N ARG A 264 12.40 11.68 -1.94
CA ARG A 264 11.70 11.05 -3.05
C ARG A 264 10.91 12.09 -3.86
N ASP A 265 10.14 12.91 -3.17
CA ASP A 265 9.27 13.92 -3.79
C ASP A 265 10.11 15.06 -4.41
N ARG A 266 11.17 15.51 -3.73
CA ARG A 266 12.12 16.51 -4.24
C ARG A 266 12.74 16.09 -5.58
N TYR A 267 13.12 14.83 -5.73
CA TYR A 267 13.79 14.33 -6.93
C TYR A 267 12.84 13.64 -7.93
N GLY A 268 11.52 13.65 -7.67
CA GLY A 268 10.52 13.06 -8.55
C GLY A 268 10.72 11.55 -8.78
N LEU A 269 11.08 10.81 -7.74
CA LEU A 269 11.34 9.37 -7.84
C LEU A 269 10.04 8.58 -7.71
N GLY A 270 9.78 7.68 -8.65
CA GLY A 270 8.60 6.81 -8.63
C GLY A 270 8.70 5.62 -7.64
N ILE A 271 9.25 5.86 -6.45
CA ILE A 271 9.42 4.83 -5.42
C ILE A 271 8.14 4.78 -4.56
N PRO A 272 7.47 3.60 -4.43
CA PRO A 272 6.29 3.48 -3.58
C PRO A 272 6.58 3.80 -2.11
N SER A 273 5.66 4.47 -1.42
CA SER A 273 5.82 4.88 -0.02
C SER A 273 6.07 3.70 0.90
N TRP A 274 5.33 2.60 0.74
CA TRP A 274 5.47 1.40 1.54
C TRP A 274 6.89 0.81 1.50
N ARG A 275 7.58 0.92 0.34
CA ARG A 275 8.94 0.38 0.19
C ARG A 275 9.96 1.17 0.99
N LEU A 276 9.83 2.50 0.99
CA LEU A 276 10.64 3.38 1.82
C LEU A 276 10.35 3.21 3.31
N ALA A 277 9.06 3.06 3.66
CA ALA A 277 8.65 2.80 5.04
C ALA A 277 9.21 1.46 5.56
N LEU A 278 9.12 0.40 4.75
CA LEU A 278 9.65 -0.90 5.13
C LEU A 278 11.18 -0.89 5.23
N ALA A 279 11.87 -0.15 4.37
CA ALA A 279 13.32 0.07 4.48
C ALA A 279 13.69 0.82 5.78
N ALA A 280 12.93 1.86 6.15
CA ALA A 280 13.16 2.60 7.39
C ALA A 280 12.92 1.73 8.64
N LEU A 281 11.87 0.89 8.63
CA LEU A 281 11.60 -0.10 9.68
C LEU A 281 12.71 -1.15 9.78
N ALA A 282 13.22 -1.61 8.65
CA ALA A 282 14.18 -2.70 8.54
C ALA A 282 15.65 -2.25 8.61
N ARG A 283 15.93 -0.98 8.92
CA ARG A 283 17.28 -0.39 8.92
C ARG A 283 18.31 -1.16 9.75
N ASP A 284 17.84 -1.81 10.83
CA ASP A 284 18.68 -2.58 11.75
C ASP A 284 18.51 -4.10 11.62
N VAL A 285 17.79 -4.57 10.58
CA VAL A 285 17.62 -6.01 10.32
C VAL A 285 18.90 -6.57 9.73
N PRO A 286 19.60 -7.48 10.42
CA PRO A 286 20.76 -8.16 9.85
C PRO A 286 20.28 -9.11 8.75
N GLU A 287 21.00 -9.19 7.63
CA GLU A 287 20.69 -10.08 6.50
C GLU A 287 19.22 -10.05 6.05
N PRO A 288 18.71 -8.85 5.66
CA PRO A 288 17.28 -8.64 5.41
C PRO A 288 16.73 -9.50 4.28
N ARG A 289 17.59 -9.98 3.37
CA ARG A 289 17.20 -10.73 2.17
C ARG A 289 16.37 -11.96 2.47
N ALA A 290 16.83 -12.82 3.39
CA ALA A 290 16.14 -14.05 3.73
C ALA A 290 14.73 -13.79 4.31
N TRP A 291 14.61 -12.75 5.14
CA TRP A 291 13.33 -12.33 5.70
C TRP A 291 12.39 -11.74 4.63
N LEU A 292 12.90 -10.85 3.75
CA LEU A 292 12.10 -10.24 2.68
C LEU A 292 11.58 -11.29 1.67
N ASP A 293 12.42 -12.29 1.33
CA ASP A 293 12.01 -13.42 0.50
C ASP A 293 10.97 -14.29 1.24
N GLY A 294 11.13 -14.46 2.56
CA GLY A 294 10.16 -15.12 3.44
C GLY A 294 8.78 -14.45 3.42
N LEU A 295 8.71 -13.12 3.34
CA LEU A 295 7.47 -12.36 3.17
C LEU A 295 6.86 -12.49 1.76
N LYS A 296 7.52 -13.17 0.83
CA LYS A 296 7.08 -13.34 -0.57
C LYS A 296 6.90 -12.00 -1.31
N LEU A 297 7.74 -11.04 -1.04
CA LEU A 297 7.82 -9.82 -1.84
C LEU A 297 8.28 -10.14 -3.27
N ARG A 298 7.93 -9.29 -4.23
CA ARG A 298 8.49 -9.38 -5.58
C ARG A 298 10.01 -9.20 -5.49
N ARG A 299 10.75 -9.98 -6.30
CA ARG A 299 12.22 -9.98 -6.28
C ARG A 299 12.83 -8.58 -6.41
N GLN A 300 12.22 -7.73 -7.25
CA GLN A 300 12.65 -6.35 -7.45
C GLN A 300 12.50 -5.51 -6.17
N ASP A 301 11.35 -5.60 -5.50
CA ASP A 301 11.07 -4.84 -4.30
C ASP A 301 11.94 -5.30 -3.13
N ALA A 302 12.08 -6.63 -2.94
CA ALA A 302 12.97 -7.19 -1.94
C ALA A 302 14.43 -6.76 -2.16
N GLY A 303 14.90 -6.77 -3.42
CA GLY A 303 16.25 -6.31 -3.76
C GLY A 303 16.47 -4.82 -3.55
N ALA A 304 15.44 -3.99 -3.78
CA ALA A 304 15.51 -2.55 -3.56
C ALA A 304 15.58 -2.21 -2.06
N ILE A 305 14.75 -2.86 -1.23
CA ILE A 305 14.78 -2.69 0.23
C ILE A 305 16.12 -3.18 0.79
N GLU A 306 16.57 -4.37 0.38
CA GLU A 306 17.87 -4.90 0.78
C GLU A 306 19.00 -3.93 0.46
N ALA A 307 19.06 -3.42 -0.79
CA ALA A 307 20.06 -2.45 -1.20
C ALA A 307 19.99 -1.16 -0.37
N ALA A 308 18.79 -0.64 -0.07
CA ALA A 308 18.62 0.53 0.76
C ALA A 308 19.29 0.36 2.13
N VAL A 309 19.01 -0.76 2.82
CA VAL A 309 19.49 -0.95 4.20
C VAL A 309 20.91 -1.51 4.32
N THR A 310 21.44 -2.17 3.26
CA THR A 310 22.80 -2.77 3.30
C THR A 310 23.83 -1.97 2.54
N VAL A 311 23.45 -1.36 1.42
CA VAL A 311 24.34 -0.54 0.56
C VAL A 311 24.23 0.93 0.94
N GLY A 312 23.02 1.43 1.25
CA GLY A 312 22.80 2.84 1.61
C GLY A 312 23.76 3.37 2.68
N PRO A 313 23.92 2.71 3.85
CA PRO A 313 24.86 3.15 4.88
C PRO A 313 26.32 3.20 4.39
N LYS A 314 26.73 2.23 3.55
CA LYS A 314 28.09 2.21 2.97
C LYS A 314 28.30 3.35 2.00
N LEU A 315 27.34 3.61 1.13
CA LEU A 315 27.38 4.77 0.22
C LEU A 315 27.45 6.09 0.98
N ALA A 316 26.71 6.23 2.09
CA ALA A 316 26.75 7.41 2.94
C ALA A 316 28.13 7.62 3.55
N GLU A 317 28.84 6.55 3.89
CA GLU A 317 30.20 6.61 4.43
C GLU A 317 31.23 6.89 3.33
N GLU A 318 31.19 6.15 2.22
CA GLU A 318 32.14 6.27 1.11
C GLU A 318 32.09 7.63 0.40
N LEU A 319 30.89 8.27 0.36
CA LEU A 319 30.66 9.55 -0.30
C LEU A 319 30.72 10.76 0.65
N ARG A 320 31.13 10.57 1.92
CA ARG A 320 31.41 11.70 2.84
C ARG A 320 32.61 12.52 2.40
N GLU A 321 33.60 11.86 1.80
CA GLU A 321 34.75 12.52 1.23
C GLU A 321 34.40 13.05 -0.17
N GLN A 322 35.09 14.13 -0.56
CA GLN A 322 34.91 14.69 -1.89
C GLN A 322 35.37 13.67 -2.95
N ARG A 323 34.47 13.37 -3.89
CA ARG A 323 34.71 12.45 -5.01
C ARG A 323 34.47 13.16 -6.32
N ASP A 324 35.14 12.69 -7.38
CA ASP A 324 34.82 13.13 -8.74
C ASP A 324 33.38 12.73 -9.11
N PRO A 325 32.66 13.56 -9.88
CA PRO A 325 31.30 13.24 -10.33
C PRO A 325 31.15 11.86 -10.97
N ALA A 326 32.15 11.43 -11.75
CA ALA A 326 32.13 10.09 -12.36
C ALA A 326 32.26 8.96 -11.34
N GLU A 327 33.03 9.15 -10.26
CA GLU A 327 33.13 8.17 -9.16
C GLU A 327 31.81 8.08 -8.37
N VAL A 328 31.12 9.21 -8.14
CA VAL A 328 29.80 9.22 -7.50
C VAL A 328 28.80 8.39 -8.33
N VAL A 329 28.78 8.60 -9.65
CA VAL A 329 27.91 7.83 -10.54
C VAL A 329 28.27 6.35 -10.53
N ALA A 330 29.56 6.01 -10.56
CA ALA A 330 30.04 4.62 -10.55
C ALA A 330 29.64 3.89 -9.25
N LEU A 331 29.56 4.58 -8.13
CA LEU A 331 29.14 4.02 -6.85
C LEU A 331 27.61 3.94 -6.72
N ALA A 332 26.86 4.93 -7.20
CA ALA A 332 25.42 5.03 -6.98
C ALA A 332 24.60 4.29 -8.04
N GLU A 333 24.95 4.41 -9.34
CA GLU A 333 24.14 3.93 -10.47
C GLU A 333 23.94 2.41 -10.55
N PRO A 334 24.88 1.53 -10.11
CA PRO A 334 24.70 0.08 -10.12
C PRO A 334 23.57 -0.42 -9.20
N HIS A 335 23.10 0.42 -8.30
CA HIS A 335 22.10 0.05 -7.29
C HIS A 335 20.72 0.62 -7.62
N PRO A 336 19.64 0.00 -7.10
CA PRO A 336 18.31 0.61 -7.13
C PRO A 336 18.34 2.01 -6.51
N PRO A 337 17.54 2.97 -7.02
CA PRO A 337 17.55 4.35 -6.53
C PRO A 337 17.22 4.48 -5.04
N ASP A 338 16.65 3.44 -4.45
CA ASP A 338 16.39 3.32 -3.02
C ASP A 338 17.67 3.40 -2.17
N ALA A 339 18.77 2.80 -2.65
CA ALA A 339 20.04 2.77 -1.89
C ALA A 339 20.72 4.15 -1.80
N PRO A 340 20.99 4.88 -2.89
CA PRO A 340 21.54 6.23 -2.78
C PRO A 340 20.55 7.21 -2.11
N LEU A 341 19.23 7.02 -2.26
CA LEU A 341 18.24 7.82 -1.54
C LEU A 341 18.32 7.58 -0.03
N PHE A 342 18.45 6.34 0.38
CA PHE A 342 18.60 5.95 1.78
C PHE A 342 19.90 6.52 2.38
N ALA A 343 20.99 6.46 1.61
CA ALA A 343 22.27 7.06 1.99
C ALA A 343 22.14 8.57 2.27
N LEU A 344 21.47 9.29 1.38
CA LEU A 344 21.23 10.72 1.51
C LEU A 344 20.29 11.05 2.69
N ALA A 345 19.32 10.16 2.99
CA ALA A 345 18.45 10.32 4.14
C ALA A 345 19.15 10.06 5.49
N LEU A 346 20.19 9.24 5.51
CA LEU A 346 20.99 8.96 6.72
C LEU A 346 21.94 10.09 7.09
N ALA A 347 22.52 10.76 6.11
CA ALA A 347 23.53 11.79 6.31
C ALA A 347 23.45 12.86 5.21
N GLU A 348 23.99 14.05 5.50
CA GLU A 348 24.19 15.06 4.46
C GLU A 348 25.35 14.60 3.55
N VAL A 349 25.01 14.25 2.32
CA VAL A 349 25.95 13.79 1.28
C VAL A 349 25.75 14.64 0.03
N PRO A 350 26.39 15.82 -0.07
CA PRO A 350 26.19 16.75 -1.19
C PRO A 350 26.43 16.12 -2.58
N ALA A 351 27.31 15.13 -2.66
CA ALA A 351 27.59 14.39 -3.89
C ALA A 351 26.34 13.61 -4.39
N LEU A 352 25.49 13.12 -3.48
CA LEU A 352 24.24 12.45 -3.84
C LEU A 352 23.12 13.44 -4.20
N ASP A 353 23.11 14.66 -3.63
CA ASP A 353 22.24 15.74 -4.12
C ASP A 353 22.53 16.03 -5.60
N ASP A 354 23.81 16.28 -5.97
CA ASP A 354 24.24 16.49 -7.35
C ASP A 354 23.93 15.26 -8.25
N TYR A 355 24.11 14.05 -7.72
CA TYR A 355 23.75 12.82 -8.43
C TYR A 355 22.26 12.82 -8.81
N PHE A 356 21.36 13.06 -7.87
CA PHE A 356 19.91 13.05 -8.14
C PHE A 356 19.46 14.24 -8.99
N GLU A 357 20.04 15.43 -8.80
CA GLU A 357 19.66 16.61 -9.56
C GLU A 357 20.18 16.60 -11.00
N ARG A 358 21.41 16.17 -11.20
CA ARG A 358 22.12 16.33 -12.46
C ARG A 358 22.78 15.07 -13.01
N LEU A 359 23.66 14.42 -12.22
CA LEU A 359 24.60 13.43 -12.77
C LEU A 359 23.91 12.20 -13.32
N ARG A 360 22.87 11.69 -12.67
CA ARG A 360 22.11 10.52 -13.15
C ARG A 360 21.49 10.71 -14.52
N ASN A 361 21.33 11.94 -14.97
CA ASN A 361 20.72 12.28 -16.26
C ASN A 361 21.76 12.57 -17.36
N VAL A 362 23.04 12.58 -17.03
CA VAL A 362 24.10 12.82 -18.02
C VAL A 362 24.15 11.67 -19.02
N ARG A 363 23.99 12.00 -20.29
CA ARG A 363 24.06 11.07 -21.42
C ARG A 363 25.05 11.60 -22.44
N LEU A 364 25.73 10.71 -23.14
CA LEU A 364 26.53 11.07 -24.32
C LEU A 364 25.60 11.46 -25.47
N GLU A 365 26.06 12.37 -26.30
CA GLU A 365 25.43 12.70 -27.55
C GLU A 365 26.03 11.87 -28.74
N VAL A 366 27.15 11.20 -28.47
CA VAL A 366 27.84 10.26 -29.36
C VAL A 366 27.44 8.83 -28.96
N ASP A 367 27.26 8.00 -29.98
CA ASP A 367 26.91 6.58 -29.81
C ASP A 367 27.87 5.63 -30.54
N GLY A 368 27.57 4.32 -30.54
CA GLY A 368 28.40 3.31 -31.22
C GLY A 368 28.50 3.49 -32.75
N ALA A 369 27.47 4.07 -33.38
CA ALA A 369 27.48 4.31 -34.83
C ALA A 369 28.44 5.44 -35.18
N ASP A 370 28.54 6.45 -34.33
CA ASP A 370 29.52 7.53 -34.49
C ASP A 370 30.94 7.00 -34.37
N LEU A 371 31.21 6.10 -33.41
CA LEU A 371 32.52 5.48 -33.25
C LEU A 371 32.88 4.59 -34.47
N ALA A 372 31.90 3.88 -35.03
CA ALA A 372 32.09 3.12 -36.26
C ALA A 372 32.44 4.03 -37.46
N ALA A 373 31.79 5.20 -37.57
CA ALA A 373 32.13 6.19 -38.60
C ALA A 373 33.54 6.78 -38.42
N LEU A 374 34.07 6.78 -37.19
CA LEU A 374 35.46 7.14 -36.88
C LEU A 374 36.46 6.01 -37.07
N GLY A 375 36.02 4.83 -37.54
CA GLY A 375 36.89 3.69 -37.85
C GLY A 375 37.03 2.65 -36.73
N LEU A 376 36.28 2.76 -35.63
CA LEU A 376 36.28 1.75 -34.58
C LEU A 376 35.25 0.64 -34.89
N ALA A 377 35.74 -0.50 -35.36
CA ALA A 377 34.90 -1.67 -35.62
C ALA A 377 34.16 -2.14 -34.34
N GLU A 378 33.01 -2.77 -34.52
CA GLU A 378 32.23 -3.36 -33.45
C GLU A 378 33.08 -4.36 -32.63
N SER A 379 33.34 -4.01 -31.38
CA SER A 379 34.21 -4.75 -30.47
C SER A 379 33.97 -4.29 -29.04
N PRO A 380 34.45 -5.03 -28.02
CA PRO A 380 34.38 -4.58 -26.60
C PRO A 380 34.97 -3.18 -26.37
N ARG A 381 35.93 -2.77 -27.19
CA ARG A 381 36.56 -1.43 -27.14
C ARG A 381 35.58 -0.29 -27.38
N VAL A 382 34.48 -0.52 -28.11
CA VAL A 382 33.40 0.49 -28.28
C VAL A 382 32.83 0.86 -26.90
N GLY A 383 32.53 -0.15 -26.05
CA GLY A 383 32.04 0.06 -24.68
C GLY A 383 33.04 0.80 -23.79
N GLU A 384 34.35 0.47 -23.93
CA GLU A 384 35.42 1.13 -23.16
C GLU A 384 35.54 2.61 -23.53
N VAL A 385 35.51 2.94 -24.84
CA VAL A 385 35.57 4.32 -25.34
C VAL A 385 34.33 5.11 -24.88
N LEU A 386 33.14 4.57 -25.04
CA LEU A 386 31.91 5.22 -24.56
C LEU A 386 31.92 5.43 -23.03
N SER A 387 32.42 4.48 -22.27
CA SER A 387 32.53 4.61 -20.81
C SER A 387 33.51 5.72 -20.41
N GLU A 388 34.65 5.82 -21.08
CA GLU A 388 35.64 6.86 -20.84
C GLU A 388 35.14 8.25 -21.29
N LEU A 389 34.43 8.36 -22.39
CA LEU A 389 33.78 9.60 -22.82
C LEU A 389 32.75 10.05 -21.79
N ARG A 390 31.91 9.11 -21.25
CA ARG A 390 30.93 9.42 -20.22
C ARG A 390 31.62 9.88 -18.95
N ARG A 391 32.71 9.24 -18.55
CA ARG A 391 33.50 9.63 -17.38
C ARG A 391 33.98 11.08 -17.49
N ARG A 392 34.58 11.43 -18.66
CA ARG A 392 35.06 12.80 -18.93
C ARG A 392 33.90 13.81 -18.94
N LYS A 393 32.77 13.45 -19.57
CA LYS A 393 31.57 14.32 -19.59
C LYS A 393 31.00 14.56 -18.18
N LEU A 394 30.94 13.53 -17.35
CA LEU A 394 30.52 13.65 -15.94
C LEU A 394 31.43 14.61 -15.16
N ASN A 395 32.73 14.56 -15.40
CA ASN A 395 33.72 15.44 -14.75
C ASN A 395 33.80 16.85 -15.39
N GLY A 396 32.95 17.15 -16.38
CA GLY A 396 32.92 18.46 -17.03
C GLY A 396 34.05 18.72 -18.00
N GLU A 397 34.79 17.70 -18.39
CA GLU A 397 35.88 17.79 -19.39
C GLU A 397 35.37 17.89 -20.82
N LEU A 398 34.13 17.45 -21.09
CA LEU A 398 33.48 17.44 -22.39
C LEU A 398 32.15 18.18 -22.33
N ASP A 399 31.86 19.03 -23.31
CA ASP A 399 30.60 19.73 -23.48
C ASP A 399 30.14 19.67 -24.94
N GLY A 400 29.01 19.00 -25.16
CA GLY A 400 28.38 18.80 -26.46
C GLY A 400 29.07 17.79 -27.35
N ARG A 401 28.40 17.48 -28.48
CA ARG A 401 28.75 16.43 -29.41
C ARG A 401 30.15 16.60 -30.06
N ASP A 402 30.53 17.83 -30.40
CA ASP A 402 31.80 18.08 -31.10
C ASP A 402 33.01 17.76 -30.20
N SER A 403 32.93 18.11 -28.92
CA SER A 403 33.99 17.78 -27.95
C SER A 403 34.06 16.27 -27.66
N GLU A 404 32.90 15.58 -27.60
CA GLU A 404 32.84 14.13 -27.50
C GLU A 404 33.46 13.43 -28.71
N LEU A 405 33.16 13.88 -29.94
CA LEU A 405 33.76 13.32 -31.18
C LEU A 405 35.27 13.54 -31.23
N ALA A 406 35.76 14.72 -30.81
CA ALA A 406 37.19 15.00 -30.75
C ALA A 406 37.90 14.06 -29.76
N ALA A 407 37.37 13.92 -28.55
CA ALA A 407 37.89 12.99 -27.54
C ALA A 407 37.81 11.53 -28.01
N ALA A 408 36.73 11.13 -28.69
CA ALA A 408 36.60 9.79 -29.25
C ALA A 408 37.73 9.46 -30.24
N LYS A 409 38.08 10.41 -31.16
CA LYS A 409 39.19 10.24 -32.10
C LYS A 409 40.52 10.03 -31.39
N GLU A 410 40.77 10.77 -30.31
CA GLU A 410 41.99 10.61 -29.52
C GLU A 410 42.07 9.23 -28.87
N LEU A 411 40.96 8.74 -28.29
CA LEU A 411 40.87 7.45 -27.62
C LEU A 411 40.99 6.27 -28.59
N ILE A 412 40.51 6.44 -29.84
CA ILE A 412 40.61 5.40 -30.88
C ILE A 412 42.05 5.30 -31.42
N ALA A 413 42.79 6.41 -31.45
CA ALA A 413 44.18 6.46 -31.94
C ALA A 413 45.20 5.87 -30.95
N GLN A 414 44.84 5.71 -29.68
CA GLN A 414 45.65 5.05 -28.64
C GLN A 414 45.49 3.53 -28.67
#